data_0476caecd1cacbcaaf193dbce7e0551e
#
_entry.id   0476caecd1cacbcaaf193dbce7e0551e
#
_cell.length_a   1.000
_cell.length_b   1.000
_cell.length_c   1.000
_cell.angle_alpha   90.00
_cell.angle_beta   90.00
_cell.angle_gamma   90.00
#
_symmetry.space_group_name_H-M   'P 1'
#
loop_
_entity.id
_entity.type
_entity.pdbx_description
1 polymer ?
#
loop_
_entity_poly.entity_id
_entity_poly.type
_entity_poly.pdbx_seq_one_letter_code
_entity_poly.pdbx_strand_id
1 'polypeptide(L)'
;MSHLFFINMAKKKFNVIREEMLQVASNVAQEKNIDQDSVFSAMEQALEKAARVKYGQEIDIRVSIDRDTGNIKLNSYLEVVDSIEEEFQSKQILLDEAKKQNPEINIGEFIIKELPPIELGRVAAQNAKGVIIQKVREADKSKQYEEYKDKVGEIAVGIVKRIEFGNLIIDLGKSEAIIKREEL
;
A
#
# COMPACT_ATOMS: atom_id res chain seq x y z
N MET A 1 -11.09 25.10 -30.69
CA MET A 1 -11.64 25.29 -29.30
C MET A 1 -11.75 24.01 -28.46
N SER A 2 -11.59 22.81 -29.01
CA SER A 2 -11.91 21.55 -28.27
C SER A 2 -10.78 21.02 -27.41
N HIS A 3 -9.51 21.20 -27.77
CA HIS A 3 -8.37 20.57 -27.07
C HIS A 3 -8.07 21.20 -25.69
N LEU A 4 -8.20 22.52 -25.58
CA LEU A 4 -7.98 23.26 -24.32
C LEU A 4 -9.07 22.95 -23.27
N PHE A 5 -10.28 22.68 -23.73
CA PHE A 5 -11.42 22.33 -22.87
C PHE A 5 -11.24 20.92 -22.26
N PHE A 6 -10.76 19.95 -23.05
CA PHE A 6 -10.47 18.60 -22.56
C PHE A 6 -9.30 18.59 -21.56
N ILE A 7 -8.25 19.38 -21.79
CA ILE A 7 -7.10 19.51 -20.87
C ILE A 7 -7.56 20.11 -19.53
N ASN A 8 -8.42 21.14 -19.57
CA ASN A 8 -8.94 21.75 -18.34
C ASN A 8 -9.91 20.83 -17.56
N MET A 9 -10.73 20.05 -18.25
CA MET A 9 -11.58 19.04 -17.60
C MET A 9 -10.77 17.92 -16.97
N ALA A 10 -9.72 17.43 -17.65
CA ALA A 10 -8.84 16.41 -17.12
C ALA A 10 -8.08 16.92 -15.86
N LYS A 11 -7.52 18.14 -15.91
CA LYS A 11 -6.87 18.76 -14.74
C LYS A 11 -7.83 18.95 -13.56
N LYS A 12 -9.06 19.39 -13.81
CA LYS A 12 -10.08 19.57 -12.76
C LYS A 12 -10.48 18.24 -12.12
N LYS A 13 -10.62 17.18 -12.91
CA LYS A 13 -10.92 15.82 -12.43
C LYS A 13 -9.77 15.21 -11.61
N PHE A 14 -8.53 15.52 -12.01
CA PHE A 14 -7.33 15.10 -11.28
C PHE A 14 -7.19 15.77 -9.91
N ASN A 15 -7.51 17.08 -9.82
CA ASN A 15 -7.44 17.81 -8.55
C ASN A 15 -8.49 17.32 -7.55
N VAL A 16 -9.71 17.01 -7.99
CA VAL A 16 -10.76 16.44 -7.12
C VAL A 16 -10.32 15.10 -6.53
N ILE A 17 -9.72 14.22 -7.34
CA ILE A 17 -9.23 12.91 -6.88
C ILE A 17 -8.13 13.06 -5.81
N ARG A 18 -7.25 14.06 -5.95
CA ARG A 18 -6.17 14.33 -4.97
C ARG A 18 -6.72 14.76 -3.61
N GLU A 19 -7.63 15.72 -3.62
CA GLU A 19 -8.28 16.21 -2.40
C GLU A 19 -9.08 15.09 -1.70
N GLU A 20 -9.82 14.30 -2.47
CA GLU A 20 -10.53 13.13 -1.94
C GLU A 20 -9.60 12.12 -1.29
N MET A 21 -8.42 11.86 -1.88
CA MET A 21 -7.44 10.91 -1.33
C MET A 21 -6.86 11.40 0.01
N LEU A 22 -6.47 12.67 0.10
CA LEU A 22 -5.98 13.27 1.34
C LEU A 22 -7.05 13.20 2.45
N GLN A 23 -8.29 13.50 2.10
CA GLN A 23 -9.42 13.47 3.02
C GLN A 23 -9.76 12.04 3.49
N VAL A 24 -9.72 11.08 2.57
CA VAL A 24 -9.90 9.66 2.92
C VAL A 24 -8.79 9.17 3.84
N ALA A 25 -7.52 9.51 3.56
CA ALA A 25 -6.39 9.13 4.39
C ALA A 25 -6.54 9.69 5.81
N SER A 26 -6.89 10.97 5.94
CA SER A 26 -7.10 11.63 7.23
C SER A 26 -8.27 11.01 8.01
N ASN A 27 -9.40 10.80 7.36
CA ASN A 27 -10.60 10.22 8.00
C ASN A 27 -10.34 8.79 8.50
N VAL A 28 -9.67 7.96 7.69
CA VAL A 28 -9.33 6.58 8.09
C VAL A 28 -8.33 6.57 9.25
N ALA A 29 -7.32 7.45 9.20
CA ALA A 29 -6.35 7.58 10.28
C ALA A 29 -7.02 7.93 11.61
N GLN A 30 -7.94 8.90 11.60
CA GLN A 30 -8.70 9.30 12.79
C GLN A 30 -9.66 8.21 13.26
N GLU A 31 -10.46 7.64 12.35
CA GLU A 31 -11.46 6.61 12.70
C GLU A 31 -10.83 5.36 13.32
N LYS A 32 -9.66 4.96 12.85
CA LYS A 32 -8.96 3.75 13.29
C LYS A 32 -7.84 4.01 14.28
N ASN A 33 -7.59 5.29 14.65
CA ASN A 33 -6.52 5.70 15.55
C ASN A 33 -5.15 5.12 15.13
N ILE A 34 -4.86 5.23 13.85
CA ILE A 34 -3.58 4.83 13.25
C ILE A 34 -2.87 6.05 12.66
N ASP A 35 -1.58 5.92 12.47
CA ASP A 35 -0.76 6.94 11.84
C ASP A 35 -1.17 7.16 10.36
N GLN A 36 -1.23 8.43 9.95
CA GLN A 36 -1.62 8.82 8.61
C GLN A 36 -0.62 8.33 7.54
N ASP A 37 0.67 8.26 7.88
CA ASP A 37 1.69 7.73 6.97
C ASP A 37 1.49 6.24 6.69
N SER A 38 1.03 5.48 7.68
CA SER A 38 0.65 4.08 7.49
C SER A 38 -0.52 3.92 6.51
N VAL A 39 -1.47 4.84 6.54
CA VAL A 39 -2.59 4.86 5.56
C VAL A 39 -2.07 5.19 4.16
N PHE A 40 -1.21 6.19 4.02
CA PHE A 40 -0.60 6.53 2.74
C PHE A 40 0.22 5.37 2.17
N SER A 41 1.05 4.72 2.99
CA SER A 41 1.81 3.53 2.57
C SER A 41 0.91 2.40 2.07
N ALA A 42 -0.23 2.18 2.72
CA ALA A 42 -1.21 1.21 2.26
C ALA A 42 -1.84 1.61 0.92
N MET A 43 -2.12 2.91 0.73
CA MET A 43 -2.62 3.43 -0.55
C MET A 43 -1.59 3.28 -1.67
N GLU A 44 -0.32 3.59 -1.42
CA GLU A 44 0.79 3.41 -2.35
C GLU A 44 0.90 1.95 -2.80
N GLN A 45 0.89 1.00 -1.88
CA GLN A 45 0.92 -0.44 -2.19
C GLN A 45 -0.29 -0.89 -3.03
N ALA A 46 -1.48 -0.38 -2.74
CA ALA A 46 -2.67 -0.66 -3.53
C ALA A 46 -2.54 -0.17 -4.97
N LEU A 47 -2.00 1.03 -5.13
CA LEU A 47 -1.75 1.64 -6.44
C LEU A 47 -0.66 0.92 -7.21
N GLU A 48 0.42 0.47 -6.55
CA GLU A 48 1.46 -0.38 -7.15
C GLU A 48 0.86 -1.68 -7.69
N LYS A 49 0.02 -2.34 -6.91
CA LYS A 49 -0.65 -3.56 -7.34
C LYS A 49 -1.55 -3.33 -8.56
N ALA A 50 -2.30 -2.24 -8.58
CA ALA A 50 -3.13 -1.84 -9.72
C ALA A 50 -2.27 -1.47 -10.95
N ALA A 51 -1.13 -0.80 -10.74
CA ALA A 51 -0.19 -0.45 -11.79
C ALA A 51 0.44 -1.69 -12.43
N ARG A 52 0.84 -2.68 -11.64
CA ARG A 52 1.36 -3.96 -12.14
C ARG A 52 0.36 -4.73 -12.99
N VAL A 53 -0.92 -4.66 -12.66
CA VAL A 53 -1.97 -5.27 -13.50
C VAL A 53 -2.04 -4.61 -14.88
N LYS A 54 -1.82 -3.28 -14.96
CA LYS A 54 -1.91 -2.52 -16.21
C LYS A 54 -0.63 -2.58 -17.05
N TYR A 55 0.53 -2.42 -16.40
CA TYR A 55 1.82 -2.29 -17.08
C TYR A 55 2.60 -3.60 -17.18
N GLY A 56 2.25 -4.62 -16.42
CA GLY A 56 2.90 -5.92 -16.35
C GLY A 56 3.36 -6.25 -14.93
N GLN A 57 3.17 -7.49 -14.53
CA GLN A 57 3.54 -7.96 -13.18
C GLN A 57 5.06 -8.08 -12.99
N GLU A 58 5.78 -8.19 -14.09
CA GLU A 58 7.23 -8.36 -14.11
C GLU A 58 8.00 -7.04 -13.91
N ILE A 59 7.34 -5.89 -14.00
CA ILE A 59 7.98 -4.57 -13.90
C ILE A 59 8.04 -4.16 -12.43
N ASP A 60 9.20 -3.67 -11.96
CA ASP A 60 9.30 -3.03 -10.63
C ASP A 60 8.71 -1.62 -10.69
N ILE A 61 7.45 -1.51 -10.28
CA ILE A 61 6.73 -0.25 -10.24
C ILE A 61 6.59 0.17 -8.78
N ARG A 62 7.02 1.39 -8.49
CA ARG A 62 6.83 2.02 -7.18
C ARG A 62 5.99 3.27 -7.33
N VAL A 63 5.09 3.46 -6.38
CA VAL A 63 4.17 4.60 -6.33
C VAL A 63 4.52 5.44 -5.12
N SER A 64 4.54 6.73 -5.28
CA SER A 64 4.66 7.68 -4.18
C SER A 64 3.51 8.68 -4.22
N ILE A 65 2.94 8.96 -3.05
CA ILE A 65 1.91 9.96 -2.84
C ILE A 65 2.52 11.10 -2.03
N ASP A 66 2.51 12.29 -2.58
CA ASP A 66 2.91 13.48 -1.86
C ASP A 66 1.89 13.78 -0.75
N ARG A 67 2.36 13.86 0.50
CA ARG A 67 1.52 13.96 1.69
C ARG A 67 0.76 15.29 1.78
N ASP A 68 1.32 16.35 1.21
CA ASP A 68 0.75 17.70 1.27
C ASP A 68 -0.20 17.96 0.11
N THR A 69 0.19 17.53 -1.09
CA THR A 69 -0.54 17.85 -2.32
C THR A 69 -1.44 16.71 -2.82
N GLY A 70 -1.28 15.49 -2.29
CA GLY A 70 -1.94 14.30 -2.80
C GLY A 70 -1.49 13.88 -4.21
N ASN A 71 -0.35 14.42 -4.68
CA ASN A 71 0.15 14.14 -6.01
C ASN A 71 0.72 12.72 -6.10
N ILE A 72 0.29 11.96 -7.09
CA ILE A 72 0.70 10.57 -7.27
C ILE A 72 1.75 10.51 -8.37
N LYS A 73 2.92 9.94 -8.06
CA LYS A 73 3.98 9.64 -9.02
C LYS A 73 4.11 8.14 -9.16
N LEU A 74 4.09 7.67 -10.39
CA LEU A 74 4.36 6.29 -10.74
C LEU A 74 5.71 6.21 -11.43
N ASN A 75 6.60 5.42 -10.88
CA ASN A 75 7.93 5.23 -11.42
C ASN A 75 8.19 3.74 -11.64
N SER A 76 8.78 3.39 -12.79
CA SER A 76 9.38 2.07 -13.01
C SER A 76 10.87 2.14 -12.71
N TYR A 77 11.37 1.11 -12.07
CA TYR A 77 12.76 0.96 -11.68
C TYR A 77 13.40 -0.17 -12.49
N LEU A 78 14.54 0.14 -13.12
CA LEU A 78 15.35 -0.82 -13.84
C LEU A 78 16.73 -0.85 -13.18
N GLU A 79 17.10 -2.00 -12.62
CA GLU A 79 18.40 -2.19 -12.01
C GLU A 79 19.49 -2.28 -13.07
N VAL A 80 20.59 -1.55 -12.90
CA VAL A 80 21.73 -1.58 -13.80
C VAL A 80 22.59 -2.78 -13.46
N VAL A 81 22.75 -3.67 -14.44
CA VAL A 81 23.52 -4.90 -14.32
C VAL A 81 24.56 -5.00 -15.42
N ASP A 82 25.56 -5.82 -15.22
CA ASP A 82 26.60 -6.17 -16.20
C ASP A 82 26.10 -7.21 -17.22
N SER A 83 25.25 -8.17 -16.75
CA SER A 83 24.58 -9.15 -17.63
C SER A 83 23.14 -9.31 -17.22
N ILE A 84 22.22 -9.37 -18.20
CA ILE A 84 20.78 -9.55 -17.94
C ILE A 84 20.49 -11.05 -17.82
N GLU A 85 19.87 -11.43 -16.73
CA GLU A 85 19.31 -12.76 -16.56
C GLU A 85 17.95 -12.87 -17.27
N GLU A 86 17.69 -13.98 -17.98
CA GLU A 86 16.46 -14.17 -18.76
C GLU A 86 15.18 -13.96 -17.93
N GLU A 87 15.21 -14.33 -16.64
CA GLU A 87 14.11 -14.21 -15.71
C GLU A 87 13.82 -12.76 -15.28
N PHE A 88 14.80 -11.85 -15.39
CA PHE A 88 14.71 -10.47 -14.90
C PHE A 88 14.81 -9.40 -16.00
N GLN A 89 14.63 -9.75 -17.27
CA GLN A 89 14.73 -8.83 -18.41
C GLN A 89 13.90 -7.55 -18.29
N SER A 90 12.73 -7.63 -17.64
CA SER A 90 11.83 -6.48 -17.43
C SER A 90 12.22 -5.59 -16.27
N LYS A 91 13.16 -6.01 -15.41
CA LYS A 91 13.62 -5.28 -14.21
C LYS A 91 15.05 -4.82 -14.31
N GLN A 92 15.78 -5.27 -15.31
CA GLN A 92 17.21 -5.02 -15.47
C GLN A 92 17.51 -4.26 -16.77
N ILE A 93 18.60 -3.53 -16.77
CA ILE A 93 19.15 -2.82 -17.92
C ILE A 93 20.67 -2.97 -17.94
N LEU A 94 21.27 -3.18 -19.12
CA LEU A 94 22.71 -3.26 -19.25
C LEU A 94 23.39 -1.91 -18.94
N LEU A 95 24.56 -1.97 -18.32
CA LEU A 95 25.35 -0.79 -17.97
C LEU A 95 25.60 0.12 -19.19
N ASP A 96 25.89 -0.45 -20.36
CA ASP A 96 26.14 0.31 -21.59
C ASP A 96 24.92 1.08 -22.08
N GLU A 97 23.73 0.53 -21.87
CA GLU A 97 22.47 1.21 -22.20
C GLU A 97 22.09 2.25 -21.14
N ALA A 98 22.33 1.95 -19.86
CA ALA A 98 22.12 2.86 -18.77
C ALA A 98 23.00 4.09 -18.86
N LYS A 99 24.27 3.95 -19.24
CA LYS A 99 25.23 5.05 -19.46
C LYS A 99 24.85 6.01 -20.59
N LYS A 100 24.06 5.56 -21.57
CA LYS A 100 23.51 6.47 -22.61
C LYS A 100 22.50 7.46 -22.04
N GLN A 101 21.83 7.12 -20.93
CA GLN A 101 20.85 7.98 -20.27
C GLN A 101 21.47 8.78 -19.13
N ASN A 102 22.38 8.16 -18.38
CA ASN A 102 23.13 8.79 -17.30
C ASN A 102 24.59 8.28 -17.33
N PRO A 103 25.57 9.09 -17.79
CA PRO A 103 26.96 8.67 -17.92
C PRO A 103 27.66 8.29 -16.62
N GLU A 104 27.17 8.78 -15.47
CA GLU A 104 27.78 8.55 -14.15
C GLU A 104 27.21 7.34 -13.42
N ILE A 105 26.25 6.62 -14.03
CA ILE A 105 25.57 5.51 -13.38
C ILE A 105 26.46 4.28 -13.26
N ASN A 106 26.35 3.58 -12.13
CA ASN A 106 27.11 2.39 -11.80
C ASN A 106 26.20 1.15 -11.70
N ILE A 107 26.83 -0.02 -11.73
CA ILE A 107 26.15 -1.30 -11.51
C ILE A 107 25.52 -1.31 -10.10
N GLY A 108 24.29 -1.80 -9.99
CA GLY A 108 23.49 -1.82 -8.76
C GLY A 108 22.69 -0.55 -8.50
N GLU A 109 22.86 0.49 -9.32
CA GLU A 109 21.99 1.67 -9.29
C GLU A 109 20.74 1.45 -10.16
N PHE A 110 19.76 2.35 -10.04
CA PHE A 110 18.48 2.22 -10.76
C PHE A 110 18.29 3.34 -11.76
N ILE A 111 17.87 2.97 -12.97
CA ILE A 111 17.25 3.91 -13.91
C ILE A 111 15.77 4.03 -13.56
N ILE A 112 15.34 5.26 -13.26
CA ILE A 112 13.97 5.57 -12.89
C ILE A 112 13.27 6.20 -14.10
N LYS A 113 12.17 5.58 -14.54
CA LYS A 113 11.32 6.12 -15.61
C LYS A 113 9.95 6.46 -15.04
N GLU A 114 9.53 7.71 -15.19
CA GLU A 114 8.18 8.11 -14.84
C GLU A 114 7.17 7.46 -15.81
N LEU A 115 6.19 6.77 -15.25
CA LEU A 115 5.11 6.17 -16.02
C LEU A 115 3.92 7.14 -16.11
N PRO A 116 3.17 7.12 -17.22
CA PRO A 116 1.96 7.91 -17.33
C PRO A 116 1.01 7.62 -16.15
N PRO A 117 0.32 8.64 -15.64
CA PRO A 117 -0.63 8.42 -14.56
C PRO A 117 -1.70 7.44 -15.01
N ILE A 118 -2.01 6.48 -14.15
CA ILE A 118 -3.12 5.58 -14.38
C ILE A 118 -4.39 6.40 -14.17
N GLU A 119 -5.34 6.33 -15.09
CA GLU A 119 -6.70 6.76 -14.78
C GLU A 119 -7.21 5.85 -13.66
N LEU A 120 -7.04 6.34 -12.43
CA LEU A 120 -7.51 5.70 -11.22
C LEU A 120 -9.04 5.79 -11.18
N GLY A 121 -9.67 5.01 -12.07
CA GLY A 121 -11.10 4.83 -12.06
C GLY A 121 -11.55 4.14 -10.77
N ARG A 122 -12.85 3.96 -10.63
CA ARG A 122 -13.52 3.32 -9.48
C ARG A 122 -12.84 2.04 -8.96
N VAL A 123 -12.16 1.30 -9.85
CA VAL A 123 -11.46 0.04 -9.53
C VAL A 123 -10.25 0.26 -8.61
N ALA A 124 -9.48 1.33 -8.85
CA ALA A 124 -8.32 1.63 -8.01
C ALA A 124 -8.75 2.13 -6.62
N ALA A 125 -9.79 2.95 -6.54
CA ALA A 125 -10.34 3.39 -5.26
C ALA A 125 -10.92 2.20 -4.44
N GLN A 126 -11.55 1.24 -5.09
CA GLN A 126 -12.05 0.03 -4.44
C GLN A 126 -10.92 -0.88 -3.97
N ASN A 127 -9.87 -1.07 -4.78
CA ASN A 127 -8.70 -1.86 -4.38
C ASN A 127 -7.92 -1.19 -3.25
N ALA A 128 -7.74 0.14 -3.29
CA ALA A 128 -7.13 0.90 -2.21
C ALA A 128 -7.89 0.69 -0.89
N LYS A 129 -9.22 0.77 -0.91
CA LYS A 129 -10.04 0.53 0.28
C LYS A 129 -9.80 -0.87 0.88
N GLY A 130 -9.70 -1.91 0.05
CA GLY A 130 -9.40 -3.28 0.49
C GLY A 130 -8.03 -3.40 1.16
N VAL A 131 -6.99 -2.82 0.55
CA VAL A 131 -5.62 -2.83 1.10
C VAL A 131 -5.53 -2.01 2.38
N ILE A 132 -6.20 -0.86 2.45
CA ILE A 132 -6.27 -0.03 3.67
C ILE A 132 -6.89 -0.85 4.81
N ILE A 133 -8.03 -1.51 4.57
CA ILE A 133 -8.69 -2.34 5.58
C ILE A 133 -7.76 -3.47 6.05
N GLN A 134 -7.04 -4.09 5.13
CA GLN A 134 -6.08 -5.15 5.47
C GLN A 134 -4.92 -4.60 6.31
N LYS A 135 -4.33 -3.47 5.94
CA LYS A 135 -3.23 -2.84 6.70
C LYS A 135 -3.68 -2.38 8.09
N VAL A 136 -4.88 -1.86 8.22
CA VAL A 136 -5.48 -1.53 9.52
C VAL A 136 -5.57 -2.76 10.40
N ARG A 137 -6.07 -3.88 9.86
CA ARG A 137 -6.16 -5.15 10.59
C ARG A 137 -4.79 -5.68 11.00
N GLU A 138 -3.78 -5.56 10.14
CA GLU A 138 -2.40 -5.96 10.43
C GLU A 138 -1.79 -5.09 11.55
N ALA A 139 -2.02 -3.78 11.50
CA ALA A 139 -1.56 -2.84 12.54
C ALA A 139 -2.24 -3.13 13.89
N ASP A 140 -3.56 -3.33 13.90
CA ASP A 140 -4.31 -3.71 15.10
C ASP A 140 -3.78 -5.03 15.69
N LYS A 141 -3.50 -6.02 14.83
CA LYS A 141 -2.96 -7.32 15.22
C LYS A 141 -1.56 -7.20 15.83
N SER A 142 -0.69 -6.38 15.23
CA SER A 142 0.65 -6.11 15.75
C SER A 142 0.59 -5.41 17.11
N LYS A 143 -0.29 -4.44 17.27
CA LYS A 143 -0.49 -3.71 18.52
C LYS A 143 -1.02 -4.63 19.63
N GLN A 144 -1.97 -5.49 19.31
CA GLN A 144 -2.46 -6.52 20.23
C GLN A 144 -1.35 -7.49 20.62
N TYR A 145 -0.57 -7.97 19.65
CA TYR A 145 0.56 -8.86 19.91
C TYR A 145 1.57 -8.21 20.87
N GLU A 146 1.99 -6.98 20.62
CA GLU A 146 2.91 -6.26 21.49
C GLU A 146 2.36 -6.07 22.92
N GLU A 147 1.06 -5.86 23.07
CA GLU A 147 0.43 -5.71 24.40
C GLU A 147 0.38 -7.00 25.20
N TYR A 148 0.28 -8.16 24.52
CA TYR A 148 0.06 -9.44 25.18
C TYR A 148 1.25 -10.41 25.13
N LYS A 149 2.26 -10.19 24.31
CA LYS A 149 3.41 -11.10 24.14
C LYS A 149 4.14 -11.41 25.44
N ASP A 150 4.27 -10.42 26.33
CA ASP A 150 4.98 -10.54 27.60
C ASP A 150 4.10 -11.06 28.74
N LYS A 151 2.78 -11.25 28.49
CA LYS A 151 1.80 -11.72 29.47
C LYS A 151 1.54 -13.22 29.38
N VAL A 152 2.36 -13.94 28.63
CA VAL A 152 2.23 -15.39 28.54
C VAL A 152 2.50 -16.03 29.91
N GLY A 153 1.55 -16.84 30.42
CA GLY A 153 1.61 -17.43 31.75
C GLY A 153 0.96 -16.61 32.86
N GLU A 154 0.45 -15.42 32.54
CA GLU A 154 -0.34 -14.61 33.49
C GLU A 154 -1.83 -14.96 33.40
N ILE A 155 -2.56 -14.66 34.50
CA ILE A 155 -4.01 -14.83 34.54
C ILE A 155 -4.66 -13.60 33.96
N ALA A 156 -5.48 -13.81 32.92
CA ALA A 156 -6.32 -12.76 32.34
C ALA A 156 -7.78 -12.90 32.80
N VAL A 157 -8.42 -11.77 33.05
CA VAL A 157 -9.86 -11.71 33.42
C VAL A 157 -10.62 -11.05 32.27
N GLY A 158 -11.72 -11.70 31.86
CA GLY A 158 -12.54 -11.18 30.78
C GLY A 158 -14.00 -11.62 30.89
N ILE A 159 -14.85 -11.09 30.03
CA ILE A 159 -16.29 -11.40 29.99
C ILE A 159 -16.56 -12.27 28.77
N VAL A 160 -17.25 -13.39 28.95
CA VAL A 160 -17.67 -14.22 27.82
C VAL A 160 -18.64 -13.44 26.93
N LYS A 161 -18.26 -13.22 25.70
CA LYS A 161 -19.02 -12.43 24.72
C LYS A 161 -19.93 -13.29 23.87
N ARG A 162 -19.43 -14.43 23.38
CA ARG A 162 -20.17 -15.38 22.53
C ARG A 162 -19.46 -16.73 22.43
N ILE A 163 -20.17 -17.70 21.90
CA ILE A 163 -19.63 -19.01 21.53
C ILE A 163 -19.62 -19.10 20.00
N GLU A 164 -18.47 -19.38 19.42
CA GLU A 164 -18.30 -19.58 17.97
C GLU A 164 -17.66 -20.93 17.69
N PHE A 165 -18.34 -21.77 16.92
CA PHE A 165 -17.88 -23.13 16.56
C PHE A 165 -17.43 -23.98 17.77
N GLY A 166 -18.05 -23.75 18.94
CA GLY A 166 -17.70 -24.44 20.19
C GLY A 166 -16.53 -23.80 20.98
N ASN A 167 -15.92 -22.74 20.48
CA ASN A 167 -14.90 -21.97 21.19
C ASN A 167 -15.57 -20.83 21.95
N LEU A 168 -15.02 -20.48 23.13
CA LEU A 168 -15.46 -19.30 23.88
C LEU A 168 -14.69 -18.06 23.39
N ILE A 169 -15.42 -17.02 23.04
CA ILE A 169 -14.86 -15.70 22.76
C ILE A 169 -15.05 -14.83 24.00
N ILE A 170 -13.93 -14.36 24.54
CA ILE A 170 -13.85 -13.59 25.77
C ILE A 170 -13.38 -12.19 25.44
N ASP A 171 -14.10 -11.20 25.95
CA ASP A 171 -13.71 -9.80 25.87
C ASP A 171 -12.79 -9.47 27.04
N LEU A 172 -11.55 -9.05 26.72
CA LEU A 172 -10.55 -8.58 27.68
C LEU A 172 -10.54 -7.05 27.82
N GLY A 173 -11.51 -6.37 27.21
CA GLY A 173 -11.66 -4.91 27.18
C GLY A 173 -10.93 -4.24 26.02
N LYS A 174 -9.69 -4.60 25.72
CA LYS A 174 -8.91 -4.04 24.59
C LYS A 174 -8.79 -5.01 23.42
N SER A 175 -8.98 -6.28 23.64
CA SER A 175 -8.91 -7.35 22.64
C SER A 175 -9.85 -8.49 22.98
N GLU A 176 -10.10 -9.37 22.01
CA GLU A 176 -10.84 -10.62 22.22
C GLU A 176 -9.85 -11.79 22.37
N ALA A 177 -10.06 -12.64 23.35
CA ALA A 177 -9.35 -13.91 23.51
C ALA A 177 -10.25 -15.08 23.09
N ILE A 178 -9.64 -16.16 22.67
CA ILE A 178 -10.33 -17.40 22.28
C ILE A 178 -9.85 -18.52 23.16
N ILE A 179 -10.79 -19.18 23.88
CA ILE A 179 -10.55 -20.47 24.51
C ILE A 179 -11.10 -21.55 23.58
N LYS A 180 -10.24 -22.44 23.14
CA LYS A 180 -10.63 -23.52 22.24
C LYS A 180 -11.50 -24.53 22.98
N ARG A 181 -12.40 -25.17 22.23
CA ARG A 181 -13.26 -26.23 22.77
C ARG A 181 -12.49 -27.36 23.48
N GLU A 182 -11.27 -27.63 23.02
CA GLU A 182 -10.40 -28.67 23.57
C GLU A 182 -9.83 -28.32 24.97
N GLU A 183 -9.91 -27.03 25.35
CA GLU A 183 -9.41 -26.49 26.62
C GLU A 183 -10.55 -26.17 27.61
N LEU A 184 -11.78 -26.50 27.24
CA LEU A 184 -12.98 -26.37 28.05
C LEU A 184 -13.34 -27.75 28.68
#